data_ce9965a0530951807ddedffa4a0f650e
#
_entry.id   ce9965a0530951807ddedffa4a0f650e
#
_cell.length_a   1.000
_cell.length_b   1.000
_cell.length_c   1.000
_cell.angle_alpha   90.00
_cell.angle_beta   90.00
_cell.angle_gamma   90.00
#
_symmetry.space_group_name_H-M   'P 1'
#
loop_
_entity.id
_entity.type
_entity.pdbx_description
1 polymer ?
#
loop_
_entity_poly.entity_id
_entity_poly.type
_entity_poly.pdbx_seq_one_letter_code
_entity_poly.pdbx_strand_id
1 'polypeptide(L)'
;MRLIVARCEVRYSGRLNAVLPQALRLLMLKADGSVMVHADTGGYKPSNWMTAPTVIEETAGRIVVRKHANGTEDRLEIDIAEIVSDVTHDMGEAAALEKDGVERDLQEALAAAPQHCGEGFRLVRREWPTDIGPVDLMCRDGADAWIAVEIKRVATIDAVEQLSRYLERIRRDPAMTSCRGVLAAQAIKPQARVLADARGLDCVEVDLAVLRGEREPDLTLFVA
;
A
#
# COMPACT_ATOMS: atom_id res chain seq x y z
N MET A 1 8.11 -15.89 -18.25
CA MET A 1 8.54 -16.26 -16.88
C MET A 1 9.07 -17.69 -16.91
N ARG A 2 10.25 -17.94 -16.35
CA ARG A 2 10.84 -19.29 -16.22
C ARG A 2 10.78 -19.76 -14.77
N LEU A 3 10.38 -20.98 -14.58
CA LEU A 3 10.26 -21.65 -13.28
C LEU A 3 11.17 -22.87 -13.28
N ILE A 4 12.09 -22.93 -12.32
CA ILE A 4 13.03 -24.06 -12.21
C ILE A 4 12.87 -24.65 -10.81
N VAL A 5 12.55 -25.94 -10.74
CA VAL A 5 12.63 -26.72 -9.49
C VAL A 5 13.96 -27.45 -9.51
N ALA A 6 14.85 -27.09 -8.61
CA ALA A 6 16.22 -27.59 -8.60
C ALA A 6 16.76 -27.82 -7.19
N ARG A 7 17.64 -28.80 -7.06
CA ARG A 7 18.48 -28.96 -5.89
C ARG A 7 19.67 -28.03 -6.03
N CYS A 8 19.71 -26.98 -5.24
CA CYS A 8 20.72 -25.94 -5.38
C CYS A 8 21.17 -25.36 -4.03
N GLU A 9 22.37 -24.82 -4.01
CA GLU A 9 22.88 -23.91 -3.00
C GLU A 9 22.79 -22.49 -3.54
N VAL A 10 22.44 -21.52 -2.66
CA VAL A 10 22.32 -20.12 -3.06
C VAL A 10 23.16 -19.26 -2.14
N ARG A 11 24.02 -18.42 -2.72
CA ARG A 11 24.85 -17.46 -2.02
C ARG A 11 24.48 -16.05 -2.46
N TYR A 12 24.30 -15.20 -1.51
CA TYR A 12 24.14 -13.76 -1.75
C TYR A 12 25.31 -13.01 -1.13
N SER A 13 25.88 -12.10 -1.89
CA SER A 13 26.93 -11.18 -1.44
C SER A 13 26.59 -9.75 -1.91
N GLY A 14 26.88 -8.76 -1.07
CA GLY A 14 26.56 -7.36 -1.33
C GLY A 14 26.38 -6.61 -0.01
N ARG A 15 25.23 -5.98 0.19
CA ARG A 15 24.92 -5.26 1.45
C ARG A 15 25.00 -6.15 2.69
N LEU A 16 24.85 -7.44 2.51
CA LEU A 16 25.07 -8.48 3.53
C LEU A 16 25.56 -9.76 2.81
N ASN A 17 26.04 -10.73 3.57
CA ASN A 17 26.35 -12.06 3.07
C ASN A 17 25.33 -13.06 3.62
N ALA A 18 24.78 -13.91 2.77
CA ALA A 18 23.84 -14.95 3.15
C ALA A 18 24.06 -16.21 2.33
N VAL A 19 23.87 -17.36 2.95
CA VAL A 19 23.94 -18.67 2.29
C VAL A 19 22.65 -19.43 2.61
N LEU A 20 22.02 -19.95 1.57
CA LEU A 20 20.98 -20.96 1.66
C LEU A 20 21.64 -22.30 1.31
N PRO A 21 21.88 -23.20 2.29
CA PRO A 21 22.50 -24.51 2.05
C PRO A 21 21.73 -25.32 1.01
N GLN A 22 22.39 -26.30 0.40
CA GLN A 22 21.81 -27.13 -0.66
C GLN A 22 20.48 -27.75 -0.22
N ALA A 23 19.41 -27.47 -0.98
CA ALA A 23 18.07 -28.02 -0.81
C ALA A 23 17.30 -27.98 -2.13
N LEU A 24 16.16 -28.65 -2.19
CA LEU A 24 15.21 -28.50 -3.30
C LEU A 24 14.51 -27.15 -3.18
N ARG A 25 14.52 -26.35 -4.25
CA ARG A 25 14.00 -25.00 -4.28
C ARG A 25 13.27 -24.70 -5.58
N LEU A 26 12.35 -23.76 -5.52
CA LEU A 26 11.77 -23.14 -6.70
C LEU A 26 12.53 -21.83 -6.99
N LEU A 27 13.09 -21.76 -8.20
CA LEU A 27 13.68 -20.54 -8.75
C LEU A 27 12.68 -19.94 -9.74
N MET A 28 12.41 -18.66 -9.60
CA MET A 28 11.51 -17.92 -10.47
C MET A 28 12.30 -16.79 -11.14
N LEU A 29 12.43 -16.84 -12.47
CA LEU A 29 13.07 -15.80 -13.29
C LEU A 29 12.00 -15.10 -14.11
N LYS A 30 11.81 -13.81 -13.87
CA LYS A 30 10.81 -13.00 -14.57
C LYS A 30 11.39 -12.32 -15.80
N ALA A 31 10.52 -11.92 -16.72
CA ALA A 31 10.91 -11.22 -17.95
C ALA A 31 11.55 -9.85 -17.69
N ASP A 32 11.22 -9.21 -16.57
CA ASP A 32 11.82 -7.93 -16.16
C ASP A 32 13.23 -8.06 -15.55
N GLY A 33 13.74 -9.31 -15.41
CA GLY A 33 15.01 -9.61 -14.76
C GLY A 33 14.92 -9.86 -13.26
N SER A 34 13.73 -9.75 -12.64
CA SER A 34 13.58 -10.11 -11.23
C SER A 34 13.77 -11.62 -11.02
N VAL A 35 14.51 -11.99 -9.97
CA VAL A 35 14.78 -13.38 -9.60
C VAL A 35 14.35 -13.61 -8.17
N MET A 36 13.67 -14.73 -7.91
CA MET A 36 13.20 -15.16 -6.59
C MET A 36 13.57 -16.61 -6.34
N VAL A 37 13.92 -16.91 -5.10
CA VAL A 37 14.23 -18.26 -4.60
C VAL A 37 13.26 -18.60 -3.49
N HIS A 38 12.46 -19.64 -3.66
CA HIS A 38 11.48 -20.10 -2.71
C HIS A 38 11.85 -21.48 -2.15
N ALA A 39 11.58 -21.67 -0.86
CA ALA A 39 11.49 -22.98 -0.22
C ALA A 39 10.03 -23.42 -0.19
N ASP A 40 9.78 -24.71 0.07
CA ASP A 40 8.43 -25.28 0.19
C ASP A 40 7.70 -24.81 1.47
N THR A 41 8.46 -24.37 2.47
CA THR A 41 7.94 -23.91 3.77
C THR A 41 8.57 -22.58 4.17
N GLY A 42 8.06 -21.94 5.22
CA GLY A 42 8.63 -20.70 5.77
C GLY A 42 7.88 -19.43 5.40
N GLY A 43 6.68 -19.54 4.84
CA GLY A 43 5.77 -18.42 4.57
C GLY A 43 5.72 -18.00 3.10
N TYR A 44 5.04 -16.88 2.83
CA TYR A 44 4.77 -16.41 1.47
C TYR A 44 5.92 -15.63 0.82
N LYS A 45 6.88 -15.16 1.60
CA LYS A 45 8.03 -14.39 1.07
C LYS A 45 9.09 -15.33 0.49
N PRO A 46 9.79 -14.92 -0.59
CA PRO A 46 10.93 -15.68 -1.06
C PRO A 46 12.04 -15.73 0.00
N SER A 47 12.78 -16.83 0.05
CA SER A 47 13.96 -16.99 0.93
C SER A 47 15.11 -16.06 0.53
N ASN A 48 15.22 -15.74 -0.77
CA ASN A 48 16.09 -14.73 -1.32
C ASN A 48 15.53 -14.19 -2.64
N TRP A 49 15.86 -12.94 -2.99
CA TRP A 49 15.40 -12.33 -4.23
C TRP A 49 16.28 -11.17 -4.69
N MET A 50 16.24 -10.89 -5.99
CA MET A 50 16.77 -9.66 -6.57
C MET A 50 15.73 -9.04 -7.49
N THR A 51 15.48 -7.76 -7.32
CA THR A 51 14.53 -6.99 -8.15
C THR A 51 15.24 -6.35 -9.33
N ALA A 52 14.57 -6.24 -10.47
CA ALA A 52 15.05 -5.51 -11.64
C ALA A 52 15.54 -4.08 -11.32
N PRO A 53 16.46 -3.50 -12.13
CA PRO A 53 17.17 -4.14 -13.22
C PRO A 53 18.29 -5.05 -12.73
N THR A 54 18.47 -6.21 -13.37
CA THR A 54 19.52 -7.16 -13.06
C THR A 54 20.19 -7.66 -14.35
N VAL A 55 21.41 -8.16 -14.24
CA VAL A 55 22.09 -8.93 -15.28
C VAL A 55 22.14 -10.38 -14.84
N ILE A 56 21.60 -11.29 -15.66
CA ILE A 56 21.55 -12.72 -15.38
C ILE A 56 22.52 -13.41 -16.33
N GLU A 57 23.50 -14.12 -15.79
CA GLU A 57 24.45 -14.97 -16.52
C GLU A 57 24.20 -16.43 -16.15
N GLU A 58 24.04 -17.27 -17.15
CA GLU A 58 23.81 -18.70 -16.97
C GLU A 58 24.92 -19.51 -17.62
N THR A 59 25.45 -20.45 -16.86
CA THR A 59 26.42 -21.44 -17.32
C THR A 59 25.95 -22.82 -16.90
N ALA A 60 26.63 -23.88 -17.35
CA ALA A 60 26.29 -25.25 -16.98
C ALA A 60 26.30 -25.40 -15.43
N GLY A 61 25.13 -25.60 -14.83
CA GLY A 61 24.97 -25.83 -13.40
C GLY A 61 25.06 -24.57 -12.51
N ARG A 62 25.12 -23.37 -13.09
CA ARG A 62 25.18 -22.14 -12.28
C ARG A 62 24.41 -20.98 -12.92
N ILE A 63 23.66 -20.25 -12.09
CA ILE A 63 23.03 -18.98 -12.45
C ILE A 63 23.65 -17.90 -11.55
N VAL A 64 24.11 -16.81 -12.16
CA VAL A 64 24.62 -15.63 -11.44
C VAL A 64 23.76 -14.43 -11.80
N VAL A 65 23.22 -13.78 -10.78
CA VAL A 65 22.42 -12.57 -10.93
C VAL A 65 23.17 -11.41 -10.29
N ARG A 66 23.37 -10.33 -11.04
CA ARG A 66 24.07 -9.13 -10.57
C ARG A 66 23.16 -7.92 -10.65
N LYS A 67 23.28 -7.06 -9.65
CA LYS A 67 22.61 -5.77 -9.62
C LYS A 67 23.55 -4.69 -9.11
N HIS A 68 23.73 -3.65 -9.90
CA HIS A 68 24.46 -2.46 -9.47
C HIS A 68 23.47 -1.43 -8.92
N ALA A 69 23.66 -1.02 -7.68
CA ALA A 69 22.84 0.02 -7.06
C ALA A 69 23.71 0.82 -6.09
N ASN A 70 23.66 2.16 -6.18
CA ASN A 70 24.32 3.10 -5.26
C ASN A 70 25.84 2.84 -5.03
N GLY A 71 26.55 2.44 -6.10
CA GLY A 71 28.00 2.20 -6.04
C GLY A 71 28.39 0.84 -5.43
N THR A 72 27.45 -0.03 -5.10
CA THR A 72 27.67 -1.39 -4.63
C THR A 72 27.12 -2.40 -5.64
N GLU A 73 27.74 -3.58 -5.73
CA GLU A 73 27.23 -4.71 -6.50
C GLU A 73 26.63 -5.73 -5.54
N ASP A 74 25.35 -5.97 -5.72
CA ASP A 74 24.65 -7.11 -5.11
C ASP A 74 24.75 -8.30 -6.09
N ARG A 75 25.15 -9.47 -5.58
CA ARG A 75 25.35 -10.68 -6.37
C ARG A 75 24.67 -11.88 -5.74
N LEU A 76 23.87 -12.58 -6.53
CA LEU A 76 23.22 -13.83 -6.17
C LEU A 76 23.77 -14.95 -7.05
N GLU A 77 24.42 -15.94 -6.44
CA GLU A 77 24.96 -17.11 -7.11
C GLU A 77 24.13 -18.33 -6.72
N ILE A 78 23.65 -19.06 -7.73
CA ILE A 78 22.84 -20.26 -7.58
C ILE A 78 23.61 -21.42 -8.20
N ASP A 79 24.18 -22.26 -7.36
CA ASP A 79 24.88 -23.48 -7.78
C ASP A 79 23.88 -24.64 -7.83
N ILE A 80 23.58 -25.13 -9.03
CA ILE A 80 22.57 -26.15 -9.31
C ILE A 80 23.24 -27.51 -9.40
N ALA A 81 22.88 -28.41 -8.49
CA ALA A 81 23.35 -29.80 -8.50
C ALA A 81 22.46 -30.73 -9.35
N GLU A 82 21.13 -30.44 -9.37
CA GLU A 82 20.16 -31.26 -10.11
C GLU A 82 18.95 -30.38 -10.48
N ILE A 83 18.46 -30.51 -11.70
CA ILE A 83 17.23 -29.90 -12.18
C ILE A 83 16.14 -30.97 -12.22
N VAL A 84 15.06 -30.73 -11.44
CA VAL A 84 13.88 -31.60 -11.43
C VAL A 84 12.87 -31.15 -12.49
N SER A 85 12.72 -29.83 -12.66
CA SER A 85 11.82 -29.24 -13.66
C SER A 85 12.34 -27.89 -14.09
N ASP A 86 12.23 -27.57 -15.37
CA ASP A 86 12.58 -26.28 -15.96
C ASP A 86 11.56 -25.96 -17.05
N VAL A 87 10.71 -24.98 -16.79
CA VAL A 87 9.57 -24.65 -17.65
C VAL A 87 9.52 -23.14 -17.87
N THR A 88 9.35 -22.75 -19.13
CA THR A 88 9.15 -21.34 -19.50
C THR A 88 7.73 -21.13 -20.01
N HIS A 89 7.09 -20.09 -19.50
CA HIS A 89 5.78 -19.65 -19.92
C HIS A 89 5.82 -18.20 -20.42
N ASP A 90 5.17 -17.93 -21.52
CA ASP A 90 4.81 -16.57 -21.90
C ASP A 90 3.59 -16.18 -21.07
N MET A 91 3.75 -15.19 -20.20
CA MET A 91 2.67 -14.74 -19.29
C MET A 91 1.86 -13.57 -19.90
N GLY A 92 2.30 -13.06 -21.08
CA GLY A 92 1.72 -11.85 -21.64
C GLY A 92 1.83 -10.63 -20.72
N GLU A 93 1.12 -9.58 -21.06
CA GLU A 93 0.98 -8.41 -20.18
C GLU A 93 -0.03 -8.72 -19.07
N ALA A 94 0.38 -8.57 -17.83
CA ALA A 94 -0.54 -8.68 -16.71
C ALA A 94 -1.41 -7.41 -16.65
N ALA A 95 -2.73 -7.60 -16.53
CA ALA A 95 -3.61 -6.50 -16.16
C ALA A 95 -3.15 -5.90 -14.82
N ALA A 96 -3.23 -4.59 -14.71
CA ALA A 96 -2.93 -3.92 -13.45
C ALA A 96 -3.86 -4.47 -12.36
N LEU A 97 -3.34 -4.56 -11.13
CA LEU A 97 -4.17 -4.91 -9.97
C LEU A 97 -5.29 -3.87 -9.84
N GLU A 98 -6.51 -4.27 -10.16
CA GLU A 98 -7.69 -3.49 -9.79
C GLU A 98 -7.82 -3.63 -8.26
N LYS A 99 -7.42 -2.59 -7.55
CA LYS A 99 -7.73 -2.48 -6.13
C LYS A 99 -9.24 -2.37 -6.01
N ASP A 100 -9.82 -3.12 -5.07
CA ASP A 100 -11.19 -2.94 -4.64
C ASP A 100 -11.47 -1.42 -4.53
N GLY A 101 -12.37 -0.93 -5.37
CA GLY A 101 -12.64 0.51 -5.54
C GLY A 101 -13.31 1.18 -4.34
N VAL A 102 -13.37 0.51 -3.19
CA VAL A 102 -14.09 0.95 -2.00
C VAL A 102 -13.65 2.34 -1.52
N GLU A 103 -12.36 2.66 -1.53
CA GLU A 103 -11.91 4.01 -1.13
C GLU A 103 -12.34 5.06 -2.16
N ARG A 104 -12.27 4.75 -3.45
CA ARG A 104 -12.78 5.64 -4.50
C ARG A 104 -14.29 5.79 -4.43
N ASP A 105 -15.02 4.68 -4.23
CA ASP A 105 -16.46 4.69 -4.10
C ASP A 105 -16.91 5.47 -2.85
N LEU A 106 -16.20 5.35 -1.73
CA LEU A 106 -16.41 6.17 -0.54
C LEU A 106 -16.14 7.64 -0.83
N GLN A 107 -15.04 7.95 -1.53
CA GLN A 107 -14.70 9.34 -1.90
C GLN A 107 -15.78 9.94 -2.81
N GLU A 108 -16.29 9.18 -3.77
CA GLU A 108 -17.38 9.62 -4.67
C GLU A 108 -18.68 9.85 -3.90
N ALA A 109 -19.08 8.90 -3.05
CA ALA A 109 -20.29 9.00 -2.24
C ALA A 109 -20.23 10.15 -1.23
N LEU A 110 -19.10 10.31 -0.52
CA LEU A 110 -18.90 11.40 0.44
C LEU A 110 -18.73 12.76 -0.24
N ALA A 111 -18.19 12.81 -1.46
CA ALA A 111 -18.14 14.04 -2.25
C ALA A 111 -19.54 14.49 -2.68
N ALA A 112 -20.43 13.54 -2.99
CA ALA A 112 -21.83 13.83 -3.32
C ALA A 112 -22.67 14.22 -2.08
N ALA A 113 -22.31 13.67 -0.91
CA ALA A 113 -23.05 13.89 0.34
C ALA A 113 -22.07 14.18 1.52
N PRO A 114 -21.35 15.33 1.51
CA PRO A 114 -20.29 15.63 2.46
C PRO A 114 -20.82 15.82 3.91
N GLN A 115 -22.12 16.02 4.09
CA GLN A 115 -22.75 16.06 5.42
C GLN A 115 -22.61 14.75 6.22
N HIS A 116 -22.29 13.63 5.56
CA HIS A 116 -21.95 12.40 6.28
C HIS A 116 -20.56 12.43 6.93
N CYS A 117 -19.69 13.37 6.56
CA CYS A 117 -18.44 13.63 7.27
C CYS A 117 -18.59 14.62 8.44
N GLY A 118 -19.70 15.38 8.50
CA GLY A 118 -20.00 16.34 9.52
C GLY A 118 -21.18 17.22 9.15
N GLU A 119 -21.97 17.60 10.15
CA GLU A 119 -23.17 18.43 9.94
C GLU A 119 -22.80 19.77 9.29
N GLY A 120 -23.55 20.14 8.25
CA GLY A 120 -23.35 21.39 7.52
C GLY A 120 -22.13 21.42 6.61
N PHE A 121 -21.43 20.29 6.41
CA PHE A 121 -20.28 20.24 5.49
C PHE A 121 -20.73 20.41 4.04
N ARG A 122 -19.95 21.21 3.32
CA ARG A 122 -20.11 21.50 1.89
C ARG A 122 -18.80 21.23 1.19
N LEU A 123 -18.84 20.45 0.10
CA LEU A 123 -17.65 20.16 -0.70
C LEU A 123 -17.18 21.42 -1.42
N VAL A 124 -15.88 21.72 -1.33
CA VAL A 124 -15.20 22.73 -2.13
C VAL A 124 -14.48 22.08 -3.28
N ARG A 125 -13.71 21.02 -3.03
CA ARG A 125 -12.95 20.33 -4.05
C ARG A 125 -12.57 18.92 -3.62
N ARG A 126 -12.60 17.98 -4.58
CA ARG A 126 -11.97 16.65 -4.48
C ARG A 126 -10.49 16.77 -4.82
N GLU A 127 -9.68 15.88 -4.25
CA GLU A 127 -8.24 15.80 -4.51
C GLU A 127 -7.56 17.18 -4.43
N TRP A 128 -7.68 17.81 -3.26
CA TRP A 128 -7.06 19.11 -3.01
C TRP A 128 -5.54 18.99 -3.04
N PRO A 129 -4.85 19.71 -3.94
CA PRO A 129 -3.42 19.53 -4.15
C PRO A 129 -2.62 20.06 -2.96
N THR A 130 -1.63 19.29 -2.52
CA THR A 130 -0.54 19.74 -1.64
C THR A 130 0.81 19.32 -2.24
N ASP A 131 1.91 19.84 -1.71
CA ASP A 131 3.27 19.47 -2.12
C ASP A 131 3.68 18.04 -1.80
N ILE A 132 2.87 17.33 -0.99
CA ILE A 132 3.12 15.94 -0.56
C ILE A 132 2.03 14.95 -1.02
N GLY A 133 1.13 15.39 -1.90
CA GLY A 133 0.01 14.60 -2.44
C GLY A 133 -1.34 15.29 -2.22
N PRO A 134 -2.41 14.79 -2.87
CA PRO A 134 -3.74 15.36 -2.74
C PRO A 134 -4.42 14.91 -1.43
N VAL A 135 -5.23 15.78 -0.85
CA VAL A 135 -6.22 15.46 0.19
C VAL A 135 -7.51 15.03 -0.49
N ASP A 136 -8.14 13.97 -0.02
CA ASP A 136 -9.32 13.37 -0.67
C ASP A 136 -10.45 14.35 -0.89
N LEU A 137 -10.90 15.05 0.18
CA LEU A 137 -11.90 16.11 0.07
C LEU A 137 -11.48 17.35 0.87
N MET A 138 -11.67 18.51 0.27
CA MET A 138 -11.63 19.80 0.96
C MET A 138 -13.05 20.34 1.06
N CYS A 139 -13.48 20.63 2.29
CA CYS A 139 -14.82 21.05 2.61
C CYS A 139 -14.82 22.38 3.38
N ARG A 140 -16.02 22.97 3.50
CA ARG A 140 -16.37 24.03 4.46
C ARG A 140 -17.46 23.52 5.39
N ASP A 141 -17.41 23.87 6.67
CA ASP A 141 -18.51 23.60 7.61
C ASP A 141 -19.58 24.71 7.58
N GLY A 142 -20.58 24.60 8.46
CA GLY A 142 -21.65 25.58 8.58
C GLY A 142 -21.20 26.99 9.02
N ALA A 143 -20.04 27.11 9.64
CA ALA A 143 -19.39 28.38 10.02
C ALA A 143 -18.39 28.87 8.96
N ASP A 144 -18.35 28.24 7.80
CA ASP A 144 -17.42 28.53 6.70
C ASP A 144 -15.93 28.27 7.03
N ALA A 145 -15.66 27.44 8.05
CA ALA A 145 -14.31 27.02 8.37
C ALA A 145 -13.81 25.90 7.42
N TRP A 146 -12.51 25.87 7.15
CA TRP A 146 -11.89 24.86 6.28
C TRP A 146 -11.80 23.51 6.98
N ILE A 147 -12.18 22.45 6.25
CA ILE A 147 -12.12 21.05 6.69
C ILE A 147 -11.41 20.20 5.63
N ALA A 148 -10.34 19.54 6.04
CA ALA A 148 -9.65 18.53 5.23
C ALA A 148 -10.15 17.14 5.65
N VAL A 149 -10.65 16.34 4.70
CA VAL A 149 -11.16 14.99 4.94
C VAL A 149 -10.25 13.98 4.26
N GLU A 150 -9.75 13.03 5.03
CA GLU A 150 -9.02 11.85 4.55
C GLU A 150 -9.93 10.63 4.64
N ILE A 151 -9.99 9.84 3.57
CA ILE A 151 -10.92 8.72 3.42
C ILE A 151 -10.16 7.42 3.33
N LYS A 152 -10.58 6.42 4.13
CA LYS A 152 -10.00 5.08 4.10
C LYS A 152 -11.09 4.00 4.19
N ARG A 153 -10.82 2.84 3.61
CA ARG A 153 -11.63 1.67 3.93
C ARG A 153 -11.46 1.27 5.39
N VAL A 154 -10.22 1.16 5.86
CA VAL A 154 -9.87 0.91 7.26
C VAL A 154 -8.81 1.91 7.68
N ALA A 155 -9.17 2.81 8.59
CA ALA A 155 -8.23 3.79 9.12
C ALA A 155 -7.28 3.17 10.16
N THR A 156 -5.99 3.35 9.93
CA THR A 156 -4.88 2.93 10.79
C THR A 156 -4.10 4.14 11.29
N ILE A 157 -3.08 3.93 12.12
CA ILE A 157 -2.14 4.97 12.55
C ILE A 157 -1.57 5.73 11.34
N ASP A 158 -1.23 5.04 10.25
CA ASP A 158 -0.66 5.68 9.05
C ASP A 158 -1.62 6.69 8.42
N ALA A 159 -2.93 6.44 8.44
CA ALA A 159 -3.93 7.38 7.94
C ALA A 159 -4.00 8.67 8.80
N VAL A 160 -3.89 8.53 10.12
CA VAL A 160 -3.80 9.67 11.05
C VAL A 160 -2.53 10.48 10.80
N GLU A 161 -1.40 9.82 10.60
CA GLU A 161 -0.12 10.45 10.28
C GLU A 161 -0.19 11.18 8.93
N GLN A 162 -0.85 10.58 7.93
CA GLN A 162 -1.05 11.17 6.60
C GLN A 162 -1.86 12.46 6.70
N LEU A 163 -3.03 12.42 7.35
CA LEU A 163 -3.89 13.59 7.53
C LEU A 163 -3.20 14.69 8.33
N SER A 164 -2.44 14.33 9.37
CA SER A 164 -1.65 15.29 10.16
C SER A 164 -0.64 16.04 9.29
N ARG A 165 0.10 15.32 8.43
CA ARG A 165 1.05 15.94 7.49
C ARG A 165 0.37 16.87 6.49
N TYR A 166 -0.81 16.48 5.98
CA TYR A 166 -1.58 17.36 5.09
C TYR A 166 -2.00 18.64 5.80
N LEU A 167 -2.51 18.56 7.03
CA LEU A 167 -2.90 19.74 7.80
C LEU A 167 -1.72 20.67 8.09
N GLU A 168 -0.53 20.14 8.37
CA GLU A 168 0.69 20.95 8.52
C GLU A 168 1.01 21.73 7.24
N ARG A 169 0.75 21.18 6.06
CA ARG A 169 0.96 21.86 4.77
C ARG A 169 -0.11 22.92 4.51
N ILE A 170 -1.38 22.54 4.68
CA ILE A 170 -2.53 23.41 4.45
C ILE A 170 -2.49 24.63 5.37
N ARG A 171 -2.18 24.44 6.64
CA ARG A 171 -2.12 25.53 7.64
C ARG A 171 -0.98 26.53 7.46
N ARG A 172 -0.08 26.30 6.50
CA ARG A 172 0.92 27.30 6.09
C ARG A 172 0.30 28.46 5.29
N ASP A 173 -0.84 28.19 4.65
CA ASP A 173 -1.63 29.26 4.03
C ASP A 173 -2.33 30.09 5.12
N PRO A 174 -2.08 31.43 5.20
CA PRO A 174 -2.72 32.30 6.18
C PRO A 174 -4.25 32.24 6.19
N ALA A 175 -4.87 31.93 5.04
CA ALA A 175 -6.33 31.79 4.92
C ALA A 175 -6.86 30.45 5.47
N MET A 176 -5.97 29.48 5.77
CA MET A 176 -6.33 28.11 6.16
C MET A 176 -5.70 27.67 7.50
N THR A 177 -5.17 28.60 8.28
CA THR A 177 -4.47 28.29 9.55
C THR A 177 -5.32 27.53 10.55
N SER A 178 -6.64 27.71 10.51
CA SER A 178 -7.62 27.02 11.37
C SER A 178 -8.26 25.79 10.72
N CYS A 179 -7.69 25.28 9.60
CA CYS A 179 -8.23 24.08 8.93
C CYS A 179 -8.26 22.89 9.91
N ARG A 180 -9.43 22.27 10.06
CA ARG A 180 -9.61 21.06 10.86
C ARG A 180 -9.46 19.82 9.99
N GLY A 181 -9.17 18.67 10.62
CA GLY A 181 -9.03 17.39 9.93
C GLY A 181 -10.11 16.41 10.35
N VAL A 182 -10.68 15.70 9.40
CA VAL A 182 -11.64 14.61 9.61
C VAL A 182 -11.11 13.35 8.95
N LEU A 183 -11.03 12.27 9.72
CA LEU A 183 -10.72 10.94 9.23
C LEU A 183 -12.02 10.16 9.06
N ALA A 184 -12.45 9.94 7.81
CA ALA A 184 -13.65 9.21 7.47
C ALA A 184 -13.30 7.80 7.00
N ALA A 185 -13.89 6.76 7.58
CA ALA A 185 -13.59 5.37 7.18
C ALA A 185 -14.76 4.44 7.45
N GLN A 186 -14.81 3.27 6.77
CA GLN A 186 -15.79 2.23 7.11
C GLN A 186 -15.48 1.56 8.46
N ALA A 187 -14.21 1.54 8.85
CA ALA A 187 -13.80 1.07 10.18
C ALA A 187 -12.54 1.83 10.62
N ILE A 188 -12.48 2.20 11.89
CA ILE A 188 -11.34 2.91 12.47
C ILE A 188 -10.72 2.03 13.57
N LYS A 189 -9.45 1.68 13.41
CA LYS A 189 -8.74 0.89 14.41
C LYS A 189 -8.66 1.65 15.75
N PRO A 190 -8.80 0.96 16.90
CA PRO A 190 -8.77 1.62 18.22
C PRO A 190 -7.53 2.51 18.42
N GLN A 191 -6.35 2.04 18.02
CA GLN A 191 -5.12 2.82 18.16
C GLN A 191 -5.10 4.07 17.26
N ALA A 192 -5.72 4.00 16.08
CA ALA A 192 -5.86 5.16 15.20
C ALA A 192 -6.78 6.20 15.81
N ARG A 193 -7.91 5.79 16.42
CA ARG A 193 -8.84 6.69 17.11
C ARG A 193 -8.15 7.42 18.27
N VAL A 194 -7.43 6.68 19.12
CA VAL A 194 -6.67 7.29 20.24
C VAL A 194 -5.66 8.32 19.75
N LEU A 195 -4.94 8.03 18.67
CA LEU A 195 -3.96 8.97 18.10
C LEU A 195 -4.65 10.18 17.45
N ALA A 196 -5.77 9.98 16.75
CA ALA A 196 -6.56 11.05 16.14
C ALA A 196 -7.06 12.02 17.20
N ASP A 197 -7.64 11.51 18.28
CA ASP A 197 -8.11 12.32 19.43
C ASP A 197 -6.96 13.13 20.04
N ALA A 198 -5.80 12.50 20.26
CA ALA A 198 -4.62 13.19 20.78
C ALA A 198 -4.08 14.32 19.88
N ARG A 199 -4.41 14.28 18.58
CA ARG A 199 -4.03 15.28 17.57
C ARG A 199 -5.16 16.27 17.24
N GLY A 200 -6.30 16.16 17.89
CA GLY A 200 -7.47 17.02 17.64
C GLY A 200 -8.06 16.79 16.24
N LEU A 201 -8.04 15.56 15.75
CA LEU A 201 -8.67 15.13 14.51
C LEU A 201 -10.02 14.49 14.82
N ASP A 202 -11.04 14.85 14.06
CA ASP A 202 -12.35 14.22 14.16
C ASP A 202 -12.33 12.85 13.43
N CYS A 203 -13.05 11.88 13.97
CA CYS A 203 -13.17 10.53 13.42
C CYS A 203 -14.63 10.20 13.11
N VAL A 204 -14.91 9.85 11.86
CA VAL A 204 -16.27 9.49 11.42
C VAL A 204 -16.25 8.11 10.78
N GLU A 205 -17.06 7.20 11.31
CA GLU A 205 -17.31 5.91 10.65
C GLU A 205 -18.50 6.06 9.70
N VAL A 206 -18.28 5.61 8.46
CA VAL A 206 -19.25 5.70 7.36
C VAL A 206 -19.51 4.32 6.77
N ASP A 207 -20.74 4.06 6.39
CA ASP A 207 -21.14 2.83 5.73
C ASP A 207 -21.46 3.10 4.27
N LEU A 208 -20.73 2.46 3.35
CA LEU A 208 -20.91 2.66 1.93
C LEU A 208 -22.30 2.22 1.45
N ALA A 209 -22.89 1.17 2.03
CA ALA A 209 -24.23 0.70 1.68
C ALA A 209 -25.30 1.72 2.13
N VAL A 210 -25.11 2.36 3.28
CA VAL A 210 -25.96 3.46 3.74
C VAL A 210 -25.81 4.68 2.84
N LEU A 211 -24.57 5.06 2.49
CA LEU A 211 -24.30 6.20 1.60
C LEU A 211 -24.93 6.01 0.21
N ARG A 212 -25.04 4.77 -0.27
CA ARG A 212 -25.70 4.41 -1.53
C ARG A 212 -27.21 4.23 -1.41
N GLY A 213 -27.77 4.31 -0.21
CA GLY A 213 -29.19 4.02 0.01
C GLY A 213 -29.58 2.54 -0.13
N GLU A 214 -28.59 1.64 -0.12
CA GLU A 214 -28.79 0.18 -0.20
C GLU A 214 -29.18 -0.42 1.16
N ARG A 215 -28.90 0.30 2.24
CA ARG A 215 -29.23 -0.05 3.64
C ARG A 215 -29.65 1.17 4.43
N GLU A 216 -30.65 1.04 5.29
CA GLU A 216 -31.00 2.10 6.25
C GLU A 216 -29.90 2.22 7.32
N PRO A 217 -29.64 3.43 7.84
CA PRO A 217 -28.76 3.62 8.98
C PRO A 217 -29.25 2.80 10.18
N ASP A 218 -28.35 2.09 10.85
CA ASP A 218 -28.69 1.45 12.12
C ASP A 218 -29.09 2.53 13.12
N LEU A 219 -30.37 2.56 13.49
CA LEU A 219 -30.85 3.40 14.57
C LEU A 219 -30.25 2.85 15.89
N THR A 220 -29.08 3.33 16.27
CA THR A 220 -28.57 3.15 17.62
C THR A 220 -29.50 3.89 18.57
N LEU A 221 -30.45 3.16 19.14
CA LEU A 221 -31.17 3.62 20.31
C LEU A 221 -30.12 3.86 21.39
N PHE A 222 -29.92 5.15 21.75
CA PHE A 222 -29.15 5.52 22.93
C PHE A 222 -29.83 4.84 24.12
N VAL A 223 -29.21 3.79 24.67
CA VAL A 223 -29.53 3.35 26.03
C VAL A 223 -28.88 4.35 26.95
N ALA A 224 -29.73 5.12 27.63
CA ALA A 224 -29.36 6.12 28.64
C ALA A 224 -28.66 5.45 29.84
#